data_edf3c5d1b2fe378b1a68c54dbe2d525e
#
_entry.id   edf3c5d1b2fe378b1a68c54dbe2d525e
#
_cell.length_a   1.000
_cell.length_b   1.000
_cell.length_c   1.000
_cell.angle_alpha   90.00
_cell.angle_beta   90.00
_cell.angle_gamma   90.00
#
_symmetry.space_group_name_H-M   'P 1'
#
loop_
_entity.id
_entity.type
_entity.pdbx_description
1 polymer ?
#
loop_
_entity_poly.entity_id
_entity_poly.type
_entity_poly.pdbx_seq_one_letter_code
_entity_poly.pdbx_strand_id
1 'polypeptide(L)'
;MIRREGRASRLALSAATLPAQAQHLTAAMAAPITTIDPHFYNAAPNNGLALHVFERLVERTSTAQLTPGLATSWKPLSETLWEFKLRPGATWHDGEAVTADDVVFTVARVPNVPNSPGGYAGMLRTVAKIEVIDPTTLHIHTQRPAPNLPLDLANIAIVSRKHGATAATEDYNSGRAAIGSGPYRMQRFINGDRTELTRYDGWKDEKPEWERVTFRFLPNPGARVAALLAGDVDLIDVPPAADIPRLKSDPKLAVASI
;
A
#
# COMPACT_ATOMS: atom_id res chain seq x y z
N MET A 1 -72.71 -19.01 17.47
CA MET A 1 -71.53 -18.12 17.34
C MET A 1 -70.28 -18.90 17.61
N ILE A 2 -69.61 -19.46 16.56
CA ILE A 2 -68.45 -20.37 16.68
C ILE A 2 -67.23 -19.62 16.15
N ARG A 3 -66.25 -19.41 17.00
CA ARG A 3 -64.98 -18.79 16.66
C ARG A 3 -63.96 -19.89 16.39
N ARG A 4 -63.43 -19.96 15.18
CA ARG A 4 -62.26 -20.83 14.82
C ARG A 4 -60.97 -20.09 15.14
N GLU A 5 -60.16 -20.68 15.99
CA GLU A 5 -58.78 -20.24 16.22
C GLU A 5 -57.86 -20.81 15.13
N GLY A 6 -57.25 -19.93 14.37
CA GLY A 6 -56.23 -20.30 13.37
C GLY A 6 -54.87 -20.42 14.04
N ARG A 7 -54.30 -21.61 14.01
CA ARG A 7 -52.87 -21.83 14.35
C ARG A 7 -52.00 -21.16 13.30
N ALA A 8 -51.27 -20.11 13.68
CA ALA A 8 -50.18 -19.55 12.87
C ALA A 8 -48.95 -20.43 12.97
N SER A 9 -48.69 -21.21 11.96
CA SER A 9 -47.38 -21.90 11.78
C SER A 9 -46.30 -20.85 11.48
N ARG A 10 -45.43 -20.61 12.44
CA ARG A 10 -44.21 -19.84 12.21
C ARG A 10 -43.24 -20.72 11.42
N LEU A 11 -43.10 -20.47 10.12
CA LEU A 11 -41.94 -20.96 9.35
C LEU A 11 -40.72 -20.22 9.88
N ALA A 12 -39.85 -20.96 10.56
CA ALA A 12 -38.49 -20.51 10.84
C ALA A 12 -37.71 -20.60 9.53
N LEU A 13 -37.45 -19.46 8.88
CA LEU A 13 -36.47 -19.37 7.82
C LEU A 13 -35.07 -19.53 8.48
N SER A 14 -34.50 -20.70 8.38
CA SER A 14 -33.07 -20.88 8.66
C SER A 14 -32.28 -20.17 7.56
N ALA A 15 -31.75 -18.99 7.87
CA ALA A 15 -30.76 -18.36 7.01
C ALA A 15 -29.52 -19.26 6.98
N ALA A 16 -29.35 -20.04 5.94
CA ALA A 16 -28.10 -20.73 5.65
C ALA A 16 -27.06 -19.64 5.43
N THR A 17 -26.17 -19.46 6.41
CA THR A 17 -24.96 -18.66 6.23
C THR A 17 -24.10 -19.41 5.23
N LEU A 18 -24.13 -19.00 3.97
CA LEU A 18 -23.15 -19.42 2.98
C LEU A 18 -21.77 -19.04 3.55
N PRO A 19 -20.78 -19.96 3.50
CA PRO A 19 -19.42 -19.58 3.88
C PRO A 19 -19.02 -18.40 3.01
N ALA A 20 -18.59 -17.29 3.65
CA ALA A 20 -18.02 -16.17 2.92
C ALA A 20 -16.83 -16.72 2.14
N GLN A 21 -16.98 -16.84 0.82
CA GLN A 21 -15.82 -17.16 -0.04
C GLN A 21 -14.80 -16.06 0.21
N ALA A 22 -13.56 -16.48 0.48
CA ALA A 22 -12.46 -15.55 0.68
C ALA A 22 -12.42 -14.59 -0.52
N GLN A 23 -12.69 -13.31 -0.28
CA GLN A 23 -12.77 -12.31 -1.34
C GLN A 23 -11.39 -12.15 -1.93
N HIS A 24 -11.21 -12.59 -3.17
CA HIS A 24 -9.97 -12.54 -3.92
C HIS A 24 -10.14 -11.60 -5.12
N LEU A 25 -9.30 -10.57 -5.18
CA LEU A 25 -9.21 -9.66 -6.31
C LEU A 25 -7.99 -10.01 -7.16
N THR A 26 -8.20 -10.23 -8.45
CA THR A 26 -7.13 -10.38 -9.44
C THR A 26 -7.12 -9.18 -10.38
N ALA A 27 -6.02 -8.41 -10.37
CA ALA A 27 -5.83 -7.26 -11.25
C ALA A 27 -4.76 -7.55 -12.30
N ALA A 28 -5.07 -7.33 -13.58
CA ALA A 28 -4.09 -7.44 -14.65
C ALA A 28 -3.52 -6.07 -15.02
N MET A 29 -2.20 -5.94 -14.89
CA MET A 29 -1.45 -4.71 -15.03
C MET A 29 -0.72 -4.63 -16.37
N ALA A 30 -0.73 -3.46 -17.01
CA ALA A 30 -0.01 -3.19 -18.27
C ALA A 30 1.51 -3.12 -18.09
N ALA A 31 1.94 -2.64 -16.93
CA ALA A 31 3.36 -2.51 -16.57
C ALA A 31 3.72 -3.44 -15.41
N PRO A 32 4.92 -4.05 -15.40
CA PRO A 32 5.31 -4.99 -14.37
C PRO A 32 5.64 -4.29 -13.07
N ILE A 33 5.32 -4.95 -11.96
CA ILE A 33 5.98 -4.70 -10.68
C ILE A 33 7.34 -5.39 -10.77
N THR A 34 8.42 -4.64 -10.64
CA THR A 34 9.78 -5.15 -10.87
C THR A 34 10.54 -5.44 -9.58
N THR A 35 10.03 -4.95 -8.45
CA THR A 35 10.62 -5.15 -7.13
C THR A 35 9.61 -4.90 -6.02
N ILE A 36 9.80 -5.57 -4.90
CA ILE A 36 9.10 -5.33 -3.63
C ILE A 36 9.88 -4.34 -2.75
N ASP A 37 11.18 -4.14 -3.01
CA ASP A 37 11.97 -3.13 -2.29
C ASP A 37 11.43 -1.73 -2.62
N PRO A 38 10.81 -1.03 -1.63
CA PRO A 38 10.12 0.24 -1.89
C PRO A 38 11.07 1.40 -2.19
N HIS A 39 12.39 1.20 -2.03
CA HIS A 39 13.40 2.24 -2.26
C HIS A 39 14.25 2.01 -3.50
N PHE A 40 14.12 0.82 -4.13
CA PHE A 40 15.00 0.43 -5.24
C PHE A 40 14.68 1.18 -6.53
N TYR A 41 13.41 1.26 -6.93
CA TYR A 41 13.04 1.89 -8.20
C TYR A 41 11.75 2.68 -8.09
N ASN A 42 11.86 4.00 -8.29
CA ASN A 42 10.73 4.93 -8.31
C ASN A 42 9.98 4.83 -9.63
N ALA A 43 9.17 3.79 -9.76
CA ALA A 43 8.29 3.54 -10.89
C ALA A 43 6.85 3.36 -10.42
N ALA A 44 5.87 3.84 -11.19
CA ALA A 44 4.46 3.87 -10.78
C ALA A 44 3.91 2.51 -10.33
N PRO A 45 4.17 1.36 -11.00
CA PRO A 45 3.69 0.06 -10.53
C PRO A 45 4.30 -0.35 -9.18
N ASN A 46 5.59 -0.08 -8.97
CA ASN A 46 6.28 -0.37 -7.71
C ASN A 46 5.75 0.52 -6.58
N ASN A 47 5.52 1.81 -6.86
CA ASN A 47 4.95 2.75 -5.90
C ASN A 47 3.53 2.36 -5.49
N GLY A 48 2.71 1.94 -6.46
CA GLY A 48 1.36 1.43 -6.21
C GLY A 48 1.37 0.20 -5.30
N LEU A 49 2.26 -0.76 -5.57
CA LEU A 49 2.43 -1.91 -4.70
C LEU A 49 2.91 -1.53 -3.30
N ALA A 50 3.90 -0.64 -3.21
CA ALA A 50 4.46 -0.23 -1.92
C ALA A 50 3.40 0.35 -0.97
N LEU A 51 2.38 1.04 -1.49
CA LEU A 51 1.25 1.57 -0.70
C LEU A 51 0.39 0.48 -0.03
N HIS A 52 0.40 -0.74 -0.55
CA HIS A 52 -0.34 -1.84 0.04
C HIS A 52 0.42 -2.50 1.19
N VAL A 53 1.75 -2.48 1.15
CA VAL A 53 2.60 -3.21 2.09
C VAL A 53 3.21 -2.29 3.15
N PHE A 54 3.57 -1.07 2.78
CA PHE A 54 4.29 -0.12 3.63
C PHE A 54 3.50 1.17 3.80
N GLU A 55 3.55 1.76 4.99
CA GLU A 55 3.07 3.12 5.22
C GLU A 55 4.19 4.14 5.00
N ARG A 56 3.81 5.39 4.85
CA ARG A 56 4.69 6.56 4.83
C ARG A 56 4.49 7.37 6.11
N LEU A 57 5.38 8.31 6.38
CA LEU A 57 5.15 9.26 7.48
C LEU A 57 3.90 10.10 7.22
N VAL A 58 3.79 10.58 6.00
CA VAL A 58 2.69 11.43 5.53
C VAL A 58 2.11 10.78 4.29
N GLU A 59 0.80 10.68 4.21
CA GLU A 59 0.08 10.18 3.03
C GLU A 59 -0.41 11.33 2.17
N ARG A 60 -0.82 11.01 0.96
CA ARG A 60 -1.33 11.98 0.00
C ARG A 60 -2.64 11.46 -0.61
N THR A 61 -3.68 12.29 -0.55
CA THR A 61 -4.95 11.99 -1.21
C THR A 61 -4.83 12.06 -2.74
N SER A 62 -5.85 11.58 -3.46
CA SER A 62 -5.96 11.74 -4.92
C SER A 62 -5.98 13.20 -5.37
N THR A 63 -6.37 14.13 -4.49
CA THR A 63 -6.33 15.58 -4.72
C THR A 63 -5.02 16.22 -4.25
N ALA A 64 -3.98 15.43 -4.00
CA ALA A 64 -2.65 15.83 -3.56
C ALA A 64 -2.60 16.53 -2.18
N GLN A 65 -3.64 16.43 -1.36
CA GLN A 65 -3.64 16.93 0.00
C GLN A 65 -2.85 15.98 0.91
N LEU A 66 -2.07 16.55 1.84
CA LEU A 66 -1.33 15.76 2.82
C LEU A 66 -2.25 15.33 3.96
N THR A 67 -2.16 14.05 4.33
CA THR A 67 -2.91 13.44 5.42
C THR A 67 -2.00 12.62 6.32
N PRO A 68 -2.39 12.34 7.58
CA PRO A 68 -1.64 11.48 8.45
C PRO A 68 -1.42 10.07 7.89
N GLY A 69 -0.17 9.59 8.00
CA GLY A 69 0.22 8.20 7.80
C GLY A 69 0.72 7.59 9.10
N LEU A 70 1.99 7.18 9.16
CA LEU A 70 2.64 6.80 10.41
C LEU A 70 2.82 8.02 11.34
N ALA A 71 3.01 9.22 10.79
CA ALA A 71 2.96 10.44 11.59
C ALA A 71 1.52 10.94 11.72
N THR A 72 1.07 11.16 12.95
CA THR A 72 -0.25 11.75 13.24
C THR A 72 -0.24 13.26 13.13
N SER A 73 0.93 13.87 13.28
CA SER A 73 1.11 15.32 13.15
C SER A 73 2.55 15.67 12.79
N TRP A 74 2.69 16.80 12.12
CA TRP A 74 3.98 17.42 11.81
C TRP A 74 3.83 18.94 11.81
N LYS A 75 4.89 19.62 12.23
CA LYS A 75 4.93 21.09 12.25
C LYS A 75 6.36 21.59 12.11
N PRO A 76 6.58 22.75 11.48
CA PRO A 76 7.87 23.43 11.57
C PRO A 76 8.06 24.03 12.98
N LEU A 77 9.21 23.79 13.58
CA LEU A 77 9.66 24.46 14.79
C LEU A 77 10.52 25.70 14.46
N SER A 78 11.17 25.67 13.28
CA SER A 78 11.87 26.80 12.66
C SER A 78 11.90 26.60 11.14
N GLU A 79 12.53 27.50 10.40
CA GLU A 79 12.68 27.38 8.94
C GLU A 79 13.42 26.10 8.50
N THR A 80 14.27 25.56 9.38
CA THR A 80 15.13 24.39 9.11
C THR A 80 14.93 23.24 10.08
N LEU A 81 13.87 23.28 10.89
CA LEU A 81 13.58 22.24 11.89
C LEU A 81 12.11 21.87 11.86
N TRP A 82 11.83 20.59 11.67
CA TRP A 82 10.50 20.00 11.69
C TRP A 82 10.37 18.99 12.83
N GLU A 83 9.24 19.00 13.55
CA GLU A 83 8.82 17.95 14.46
C GLU A 83 7.82 17.04 13.77
N PHE A 84 8.00 15.72 13.91
CA PHE A 84 7.04 14.69 13.53
C PHE A 84 6.70 13.83 14.74
N LYS A 85 5.41 13.53 14.92
CA LYS A 85 4.92 12.62 15.96
C LYS A 85 4.31 11.40 15.33
N LEU A 86 4.86 10.23 15.65
CA LEU A 86 4.37 8.96 15.16
C LEU A 86 3.09 8.55 15.89
N ARG A 87 2.30 7.73 15.24
CA ARG A 87 1.08 7.15 15.78
C ARG A 87 1.44 6.18 16.92
N PRO A 88 0.92 6.41 18.15
CA PRO A 88 1.10 5.48 19.25
C PRO A 88 0.54 4.08 18.90
N GLY A 89 1.28 3.04 19.26
CA GLY A 89 0.86 1.66 19.03
C GLY A 89 0.89 1.19 17.57
N ALA A 90 1.53 1.95 16.66
CA ALA A 90 1.79 1.46 15.32
C ALA A 90 2.70 0.23 15.35
N THR A 91 2.36 -0.81 14.58
CA THR A 91 3.12 -2.06 14.54
C THR A 91 3.44 -2.48 13.11
N TRP A 92 4.55 -3.17 12.99
CA TRP A 92 4.91 -3.93 11.79
C TRP A 92 4.02 -5.17 11.66
N HIS A 93 4.05 -5.80 10.49
CA HIS A 93 3.31 -7.04 10.23
C HIS A 93 3.66 -8.19 11.17
N ASP A 94 4.83 -8.19 11.81
CA ASP A 94 5.24 -9.18 12.79
C ASP A 94 4.83 -8.85 14.24
N GLY A 95 4.16 -7.70 14.45
CA GLY A 95 3.68 -7.23 15.75
C GLY A 95 4.67 -6.35 16.52
N GLU A 96 5.90 -6.18 16.04
CA GLU A 96 6.89 -5.28 16.64
C GLU A 96 6.45 -3.83 16.46
N ALA A 97 6.83 -2.96 17.41
CA ALA A 97 6.48 -1.54 17.36
C ALA A 97 7.22 -0.80 16.24
N VAL A 98 6.51 0.09 15.56
CA VAL A 98 7.12 1.10 14.69
C VAL A 98 7.66 2.23 15.56
N THR A 99 8.92 2.62 15.36
CA THR A 99 9.59 3.64 16.17
C THR A 99 10.29 4.70 15.31
N ALA A 100 10.69 5.79 15.95
CA ALA A 100 11.50 6.83 15.32
C ALA A 100 12.83 6.30 14.75
N ASP A 101 13.40 5.23 15.33
CA ASP A 101 14.62 4.59 14.82
C ASP A 101 14.41 3.96 13.43
N ASP A 102 13.20 3.48 13.12
CA ASP A 102 12.87 2.95 11.79
C ASP A 102 12.87 4.09 10.74
N VAL A 103 12.42 5.28 11.15
CA VAL A 103 12.46 6.48 10.28
C VAL A 103 13.91 6.91 10.02
N VAL A 104 14.74 6.95 11.08
CA VAL A 104 16.18 7.24 10.94
C VAL A 104 16.84 6.26 9.98
N PHE A 105 16.59 4.97 10.20
CA PHE A 105 17.09 3.91 9.33
C PHE A 105 16.64 4.08 7.87
N THR A 106 15.33 4.34 7.67
CA THR A 106 14.75 4.54 6.34
C THR A 106 15.44 5.67 5.59
N VAL A 107 15.57 6.84 6.23
CA VAL A 107 16.19 8.01 5.60
C VAL A 107 17.67 7.77 5.29
N ALA A 108 18.39 7.06 6.14
CA ALA A 108 19.78 6.66 5.88
C ALA A 108 19.89 5.64 4.75
N ARG A 109 18.92 4.71 4.63
CA ARG A 109 18.92 3.65 3.60
C ARG A 109 18.63 4.18 2.20
N VAL A 110 17.65 5.06 2.06
CA VAL A 110 17.12 5.51 0.76
C VAL A 110 18.20 5.96 -0.23
N PRO A 111 19.20 6.78 0.12
CA PRO A 111 20.24 7.19 -0.81
C PRO A 111 21.29 6.11 -1.09
N ASN A 112 21.28 5.00 -0.35
CA ASN A 112 22.34 4.00 -0.35
C ASN A 112 21.87 2.62 -0.84
N VAL A 113 20.72 2.53 -1.54
CA VAL A 113 20.25 1.26 -2.12
C VAL A 113 21.15 0.87 -3.30
N PRO A 114 21.87 -0.26 -3.22
CA PRO A 114 22.81 -0.66 -4.27
C PRO A 114 22.11 -0.93 -5.60
N ASN A 115 22.76 -0.56 -6.71
CA ASN A 115 22.29 -0.81 -8.08
C ASN A 115 20.89 -0.23 -8.40
N SER A 116 20.40 0.73 -7.60
CA SER A 116 19.12 1.40 -7.87
C SER A 116 19.17 2.12 -9.22
N PRO A 117 18.26 1.82 -10.18
CA PRO A 117 18.26 2.49 -11.48
C PRO A 117 17.65 3.90 -11.43
N GLY A 118 16.97 4.25 -10.33
CA GLY A 118 16.32 5.53 -10.14
C GLY A 118 15.54 5.55 -8.82
N GLY A 119 16.27 5.81 -7.73
CA GLY A 119 15.72 5.81 -6.37
C GLY A 119 15.13 7.14 -5.94
N TYR A 120 14.96 7.29 -4.65
CA TYR A 120 14.28 8.41 -4.00
C TYR A 120 15.23 9.41 -3.33
N ALA A 121 16.55 9.24 -3.47
CA ALA A 121 17.57 10.08 -2.82
C ALA A 121 17.37 11.58 -3.04
N GLY A 122 16.84 11.96 -4.22
CA GLY A 122 16.53 13.35 -4.57
C GLY A 122 15.53 14.03 -3.63
N MET A 123 14.60 13.27 -3.04
CA MET A 123 13.57 13.77 -2.13
C MET A 123 14.11 14.06 -0.74
N LEU A 124 15.23 13.44 -0.37
CA LEU A 124 15.87 13.61 0.94
C LEU A 124 17.05 14.58 0.93
N ARG A 125 17.33 15.26 -0.19
CA ARG A 125 18.50 16.16 -0.34
C ARG A 125 18.54 17.31 0.64
N THR A 126 17.38 17.75 1.15
CA THR A 126 17.32 18.83 2.13
C THR A 126 17.54 18.35 3.55
N VAL A 127 17.39 17.05 3.83
CA VAL A 127 17.57 16.49 5.17
C VAL A 127 19.05 16.52 5.55
N ALA A 128 19.37 17.15 6.68
CA ALA A 128 20.71 17.20 7.23
C ALA A 128 20.95 16.10 8.27
N LYS A 129 20.00 15.95 9.21
CA LYS A 129 20.02 14.90 10.24
C LYS A 129 18.61 14.67 10.78
N ILE A 130 18.41 13.51 11.39
CA ILE A 130 17.23 13.21 12.20
C ILE A 130 17.70 13.00 13.64
N GLU A 131 16.97 13.60 14.58
CA GLU A 131 17.19 13.47 16.01
C GLU A 131 15.97 12.77 16.62
N VAL A 132 16.19 11.65 17.29
CA VAL A 132 15.15 10.93 18.03
C VAL A 132 14.99 11.58 19.39
N ILE A 133 13.82 12.14 19.65
CA ILE A 133 13.49 12.78 20.93
C ILE A 133 12.97 11.72 21.91
N ASP A 134 12.08 10.86 21.42
CA ASP A 134 11.55 9.68 22.09
C ASP A 134 11.13 8.62 21.04
N PRO A 135 10.68 7.41 21.41
CA PRO A 135 10.32 6.38 20.44
C PRO A 135 9.27 6.79 19.40
N THR A 136 8.49 7.85 19.68
CA THR A 136 7.39 8.31 18.80
C THR A 136 7.55 9.74 18.32
N THR A 137 8.58 10.45 18.77
CA THR A 137 8.83 11.85 18.39
C THR A 137 10.22 11.99 17.78
N LEU A 138 10.27 12.61 16.62
CA LEU A 138 11.54 12.88 15.92
C LEU A 138 11.58 14.32 15.40
N HIS A 139 12.78 14.88 15.37
CA HIS A 139 13.11 16.15 14.78
C HIS A 139 13.93 15.95 13.50
N ILE A 140 13.48 16.53 12.39
CA ILE A 140 14.19 16.51 11.11
C ILE A 140 14.80 17.89 10.88
N HIS A 141 16.13 17.95 10.91
CA HIS A 141 16.89 19.17 10.58
C HIS A 141 17.16 19.19 9.08
N THR A 142 16.99 20.35 8.47
CA THR A 142 17.27 20.57 7.05
C THR A 142 18.44 21.52 6.86
N GLN A 143 19.18 21.35 5.74
CA GLN A 143 20.34 22.20 5.40
C GLN A 143 19.97 23.64 5.05
N ARG A 144 18.72 23.85 4.66
CA ARG A 144 18.11 25.12 4.23
C ARG A 144 16.62 25.07 4.49
N PRO A 145 15.89 26.17 4.45
CA PRO A 145 14.42 26.18 4.54
C PRO A 145 13.81 25.18 3.56
N ALA A 146 12.96 24.28 4.08
CA ALA A 146 12.36 23.18 3.31
C ALA A 146 10.86 23.06 3.61
N PRO A 147 10.02 24.02 3.14
CA PRO A 147 8.58 24.00 3.39
C PRO A 147 7.87 22.80 2.80
N ASN A 148 8.45 22.16 1.78
CA ASN A 148 7.90 21.00 1.10
C ASN A 148 8.38 19.66 1.70
N LEU A 149 9.13 19.66 2.82
CA LEU A 149 9.62 18.42 3.42
C LEU A 149 8.53 17.37 3.66
N PRO A 150 7.33 17.70 4.19
CA PRO A 150 6.26 16.71 4.35
C PRO A 150 5.80 16.09 3.03
N LEU A 151 5.76 16.87 1.95
CA LEU A 151 5.43 16.38 0.60
C LEU A 151 6.51 15.45 0.04
N ASP A 152 7.78 15.75 0.27
CA ASP A 152 8.89 14.87 -0.11
C ASP A 152 8.80 13.54 0.64
N LEU A 153 8.56 13.59 1.95
CA LEU A 153 8.40 12.40 2.81
C LEU A 153 7.15 11.58 2.47
N ALA A 154 6.12 12.17 1.87
CA ALA A 154 4.94 11.47 1.37
C ALA A 154 5.23 10.54 0.17
N ASN A 155 6.46 10.49 -0.33
CA ASN A 155 6.91 9.54 -1.35
C ASN A 155 7.80 8.42 -0.78
N ILE A 156 8.18 8.49 0.49
CA ILE A 156 9.14 7.58 1.11
C ILE A 156 8.40 6.57 1.99
N ALA A 157 8.35 5.32 1.57
CA ALA A 157 7.85 4.24 2.39
C ALA A 157 8.78 4.00 3.59
N ILE A 158 8.22 3.87 4.79
CA ILE A 158 9.00 3.55 5.98
C ILE A 158 9.19 2.04 6.05
N VAL A 159 10.42 1.60 6.32
CA VAL A 159 10.78 0.18 6.42
C VAL A 159 11.37 -0.14 7.79
N SER A 160 11.12 -1.35 8.26
CA SER A 160 11.61 -1.83 9.54
C SER A 160 13.14 -1.90 9.56
N ARG A 161 13.76 -1.24 10.55
CA ARG A 161 15.19 -1.37 10.80
C ARG A 161 15.60 -2.81 11.12
N LYS A 162 14.79 -3.51 11.92
CA LYS A 162 15.02 -4.91 12.30
C LYS A 162 15.19 -5.82 11.09
N HIS A 163 14.32 -5.70 10.11
CA HIS A 163 14.30 -6.55 8.92
C HIS A 163 15.14 -5.99 7.75
N GLY A 164 15.36 -4.69 7.73
CA GLY A 164 16.02 -3.99 6.63
C GLY A 164 17.53 -3.75 6.80
N ALA A 165 18.07 -3.76 8.04
CA ALA A 165 19.42 -3.29 8.31
C ALA A 165 20.52 -4.03 7.55
N THR A 166 20.34 -5.32 7.26
CA THR A 166 21.27 -6.14 6.48
C THR A 166 20.68 -6.65 5.19
N ALA A 167 19.49 -6.14 4.81
CA ALA A 167 18.74 -6.65 3.69
C ALA A 167 19.17 -5.99 2.38
N ALA A 168 19.41 -6.82 1.38
CA ALA A 168 19.50 -6.43 -0.02
C ALA A 168 18.09 -6.37 -0.66
N THR A 169 17.99 -5.88 -1.88
CA THR A 169 16.73 -5.82 -2.64
C THR A 169 16.12 -7.22 -2.83
N GLU A 170 16.94 -8.25 -2.99
CA GLU A 170 16.51 -9.64 -3.12
C GLU A 170 15.80 -10.17 -1.85
N ASP A 171 16.14 -9.64 -0.68
CA ASP A 171 15.49 -10.01 0.58
C ASP A 171 14.10 -9.42 0.70
N TYR A 172 13.88 -8.23 0.15
CA TYR A 172 12.54 -7.69 -0.02
C TYR A 172 11.75 -8.50 -1.05
N ASN A 173 12.35 -8.83 -2.18
CA ASN A 173 11.71 -9.61 -3.25
C ASN A 173 11.35 -11.03 -2.81
N SER A 174 12.12 -11.65 -1.93
CA SER A 174 11.81 -12.97 -1.34
C SER A 174 10.76 -12.92 -0.22
N GLY A 175 10.43 -11.73 0.28
CA GLY A 175 9.54 -11.54 1.42
C GLY A 175 10.23 -11.46 2.77
N ARG A 176 11.48 -11.84 2.88
CA ARG A 176 12.21 -11.87 4.16
C ARG A 176 12.29 -10.48 4.81
N ALA A 177 12.50 -9.44 4.01
CA ALA A 177 12.55 -8.05 4.49
C ALA A 177 11.29 -7.23 4.15
N ALA A 178 10.32 -7.79 3.43
CA ALA A 178 9.08 -7.10 3.08
C ALA A 178 8.05 -7.11 4.24
N ILE A 179 8.52 -6.84 5.44
CA ILE A 179 7.71 -6.70 6.65
C ILE A 179 7.31 -5.23 6.75
N GLY A 180 6.10 -4.92 6.31
CA GLY A 180 5.55 -3.58 6.32
C GLY A 180 4.63 -3.31 7.51
N SER A 181 3.97 -2.15 7.47
CA SER A 181 2.93 -1.74 8.42
C SER A 181 1.60 -1.43 7.73
N GLY A 182 1.52 -1.68 6.43
CA GLY A 182 0.37 -1.38 5.58
C GLY A 182 -0.77 -2.41 5.68
N PRO A 183 -1.86 -2.19 4.90
CA PRO A 183 -3.07 -3.02 4.96
C PRO A 183 -2.91 -4.45 4.46
N TYR A 184 -1.85 -4.73 3.71
CA TYR A 184 -1.57 -6.07 3.15
C TYR A 184 -0.15 -6.53 3.45
N ARG A 185 -0.01 -7.85 3.62
CA ARG A 185 1.28 -8.56 3.69
C ARG A 185 1.63 -9.12 2.32
N MET A 186 2.90 -9.03 1.94
CA MET A 186 3.41 -9.73 0.78
C MET A 186 3.46 -11.23 1.04
N GLN A 187 2.88 -12.03 0.13
CA GLN A 187 2.89 -13.49 0.18
C GLN A 187 3.88 -14.08 -0.82
N ARG A 188 3.84 -13.57 -2.04
CA ARG A 188 4.67 -14.08 -3.13
C ARG A 188 4.94 -13.00 -4.16
N PHE A 189 6.16 -12.96 -4.63
CA PHE A 189 6.57 -12.14 -5.77
C PHE A 189 7.27 -13.01 -6.81
N ILE A 190 6.80 -12.97 -8.05
CA ILE A 190 7.43 -13.59 -9.21
C ILE A 190 7.65 -12.50 -10.23
N ASN A 191 8.90 -12.09 -10.39
CA ASN A 191 9.26 -11.00 -11.30
C ASN A 191 8.80 -11.31 -12.73
N GLY A 192 8.12 -10.37 -13.36
CA GLY A 192 7.59 -10.51 -14.72
C GLY A 192 6.33 -11.37 -14.84
N ASP A 193 5.77 -11.89 -13.75
CA ASP A 193 4.54 -12.68 -13.74
C ASP A 193 3.50 -12.07 -12.79
N ARG A 194 3.68 -12.18 -11.47
CA ARG A 194 2.68 -11.74 -10.50
C ARG A 194 3.21 -11.43 -9.12
N THR A 195 2.39 -10.67 -8.37
CA THR A 195 2.57 -10.41 -6.94
C THR A 195 1.29 -10.78 -6.21
N GLU A 196 1.41 -11.56 -5.14
CA GLU A 196 0.30 -12.03 -4.33
C GLU A 196 0.38 -11.40 -2.93
N LEU A 197 -0.72 -10.82 -2.48
CA LEU A 197 -0.86 -10.16 -1.19
C LEU A 197 -1.98 -10.81 -0.38
N THR A 198 -1.84 -10.80 0.94
CA THR A 198 -2.88 -11.20 1.90
C THR A 198 -3.16 -10.05 2.86
N ARG A 199 -4.44 -9.80 3.14
CA ARG A 199 -4.87 -8.77 4.08
C ARG A 199 -4.21 -8.95 5.44
N TYR A 200 -3.81 -7.83 6.02
CA TYR A 200 -3.31 -7.78 7.39
C TYR A 200 -4.44 -7.44 8.35
N ASP A 201 -4.85 -8.41 9.17
CA ASP A 201 -5.96 -8.21 10.11
C ASP A 201 -5.65 -7.25 11.26
N GLY A 202 -4.37 -6.95 11.51
CA GLY A 202 -3.91 -5.93 12.45
C GLY A 202 -3.88 -4.51 11.89
N TRP A 203 -4.41 -4.28 10.67
CA TRP A 203 -4.49 -2.94 10.10
C TRP A 203 -5.35 -2.00 10.95
N LYS A 204 -4.88 -0.77 11.13
CA LYS A 204 -5.44 0.23 12.06
C LYS A 204 -6.75 0.89 11.62
N ASP A 205 -6.92 1.00 10.31
CA ASP A 205 -8.07 1.69 9.71
C ASP A 205 -9.16 0.69 9.29
N GLU A 206 -10.10 1.13 8.48
CA GLU A 206 -11.12 0.26 7.93
C GLU A 206 -10.48 -0.95 7.23
N LYS A 207 -10.96 -2.13 7.60
CA LYS A 207 -10.43 -3.39 7.08
C LYS A 207 -10.66 -3.47 5.56
N PRO A 208 -9.60 -3.70 4.76
CA PRO A 208 -9.77 -3.84 3.33
C PRO A 208 -10.76 -4.94 2.97
N GLU A 209 -11.58 -4.70 1.97
CA GLU A 209 -12.64 -5.63 1.53
C GLU A 209 -12.06 -6.98 1.09
N TRP A 210 -10.96 -6.94 0.33
CA TRP A 210 -10.36 -8.13 -0.26
C TRP A 210 -9.40 -8.83 0.70
N GLU A 211 -9.60 -10.13 0.93
CA GLU A 211 -8.70 -10.94 1.77
C GLU A 211 -7.40 -11.28 1.06
N ARG A 212 -7.45 -11.42 -0.26
CA ARG A 212 -6.29 -11.66 -1.12
C ARG A 212 -6.35 -10.76 -2.34
N VAL A 213 -5.18 -10.29 -2.77
CA VAL A 213 -5.03 -9.51 -3.99
C VAL A 213 -3.88 -10.11 -4.80
N THR A 214 -4.13 -10.33 -6.09
CA THR A 214 -3.11 -10.76 -7.05
C THR A 214 -2.97 -9.72 -8.15
N PHE A 215 -1.78 -9.16 -8.29
CA PHE A 215 -1.39 -8.34 -9.44
C PHE A 215 -0.71 -9.24 -10.47
N ARG A 216 -1.30 -9.41 -11.65
CA ARG A 216 -0.74 -10.16 -12.78
C ARG A 216 -0.18 -9.21 -13.82
N PHE A 217 0.98 -9.52 -14.37
CA PHE A 217 1.54 -8.75 -15.48
C PHE A 217 1.05 -9.33 -16.82
N LEU A 218 0.20 -8.57 -17.53
CA LEU A 218 -0.29 -8.91 -18.85
C LEU A 218 -0.03 -7.72 -19.81
N PRO A 219 1.13 -7.68 -20.48
CA PRO A 219 1.54 -6.53 -21.28
C PRO A 219 0.67 -6.28 -22.51
N ASN A 220 0.11 -7.37 -23.11
CA ASN A 220 -0.73 -7.24 -24.31
C ASN A 220 -2.11 -6.67 -23.93
N PRO A 221 -2.52 -5.50 -24.48
CA PRO A 221 -3.78 -4.88 -24.10
C PRO A 221 -5.00 -5.70 -24.51
N GLY A 222 -4.98 -6.38 -25.68
CA GLY A 222 -6.07 -7.25 -26.11
C GLY A 222 -6.24 -8.48 -25.21
N ALA A 223 -5.11 -9.06 -24.75
CA ALA A 223 -5.15 -10.18 -23.82
C ALA A 223 -5.72 -9.76 -22.44
N ARG A 224 -5.40 -8.52 -21.95
CA ARG A 224 -6.02 -8.00 -20.73
C ARG A 224 -7.53 -7.88 -20.85
N VAL A 225 -8.01 -7.28 -21.95
CA VAL A 225 -9.46 -7.14 -22.21
C VAL A 225 -10.13 -8.52 -22.32
N ALA A 226 -9.51 -9.47 -23.02
CA ALA A 226 -10.04 -10.84 -23.14
C ALA A 226 -10.13 -11.53 -21.77
N ALA A 227 -9.09 -11.42 -20.94
CA ALA A 227 -9.07 -11.98 -19.58
C ALA A 227 -10.18 -11.38 -18.69
N LEU A 228 -10.42 -10.05 -18.76
CA LEU A 228 -11.51 -9.40 -18.04
C LEU A 228 -12.88 -9.92 -18.48
N LEU A 229 -13.11 -10.01 -19.78
CA LEU A 229 -14.39 -10.47 -20.32
C LEU A 229 -14.64 -11.96 -20.07
N ALA A 230 -13.58 -12.77 -19.96
CA ALA A 230 -13.67 -14.19 -19.59
C ALA A 230 -13.88 -14.40 -18.08
N GLY A 231 -13.64 -13.37 -17.24
CA GLY A 231 -13.68 -13.50 -15.79
C GLY A 231 -12.41 -14.12 -15.19
N ASP A 232 -11.30 -14.18 -15.95
CA ASP A 232 -10.00 -14.64 -15.46
C ASP A 232 -9.30 -13.61 -14.57
N VAL A 233 -9.71 -12.34 -14.69
CA VAL A 233 -9.31 -11.21 -13.84
C VAL A 233 -10.51 -10.31 -13.57
N ASP A 234 -10.48 -9.63 -12.42
CA ASP A 234 -11.57 -8.76 -11.96
C ASP A 234 -11.34 -7.30 -12.35
N LEU A 235 -10.09 -6.92 -12.58
CA LEU A 235 -9.71 -5.55 -12.91
C LEU A 235 -8.59 -5.54 -13.96
N ILE A 236 -8.64 -4.58 -14.87
CA ILE A 236 -7.51 -4.26 -15.76
C ILE A 236 -7.20 -2.76 -15.70
N ASP A 237 -5.94 -2.41 -15.81
CA ASP A 237 -5.52 -1.03 -16.06
C ASP A 237 -5.36 -0.77 -17.56
N VAL A 238 -5.32 0.50 -17.95
CA VAL A 238 -4.99 0.97 -19.31
C VAL A 238 -5.64 0.14 -20.42
N PRO A 239 -7.00 0.05 -20.48
CA PRO A 239 -7.68 -0.60 -21.59
C PRO A 239 -7.43 0.18 -22.88
N PRO A 240 -7.39 -0.48 -24.06
CA PRO A 240 -7.33 0.23 -25.34
C PRO A 240 -8.49 1.21 -25.49
N ALA A 241 -8.22 2.41 -26.00
CA ALA A 241 -9.27 3.42 -26.20
C ALA A 241 -10.43 2.93 -27.09
N ALA A 242 -10.14 2.08 -28.08
CA ALA A 242 -11.13 1.49 -28.96
C ALA A 242 -12.08 0.54 -28.24
N ASP A 243 -11.67 -0.10 -27.15
CA ASP A 243 -12.49 -1.03 -26.36
C ASP A 243 -13.35 -0.33 -25.30
N ILE A 244 -13.04 0.91 -24.92
CA ILE A 244 -13.75 1.64 -23.85
C ILE A 244 -15.28 1.71 -24.08
N PRO A 245 -15.80 2.04 -25.29
CA PRO A 245 -17.24 2.06 -25.53
C PRO A 245 -17.90 0.70 -25.28
N ARG A 246 -17.26 -0.38 -25.74
CA ARG A 246 -17.75 -1.75 -25.54
C ARG A 246 -17.72 -2.14 -24.05
N LEU A 247 -16.66 -1.84 -23.33
CA LEU A 247 -16.56 -2.12 -21.91
C LEU A 247 -17.60 -1.32 -21.09
N LYS A 248 -17.85 -0.07 -21.45
CA LYS A 248 -18.91 0.76 -20.83
C LYS A 248 -20.33 0.25 -21.09
N SER A 249 -20.55 -0.46 -22.19
CA SER A 249 -21.88 -1.01 -22.54
C SER A 249 -22.18 -2.34 -21.84
N ASP A 250 -21.18 -2.98 -21.24
CA ASP A 250 -21.39 -4.23 -20.47
C ASP A 250 -21.91 -3.88 -19.06
N PRO A 251 -23.13 -4.33 -18.70
CA PRO A 251 -23.73 -4.02 -17.40
C PRO A 251 -23.01 -4.64 -16.20
N LYS A 252 -22.07 -5.57 -16.45
CA LYS A 252 -21.25 -6.20 -15.41
C LYS A 252 -19.95 -5.45 -15.13
N LEU A 253 -19.60 -4.46 -15.94
CA LEU A 253 -18.35 -3.76 -15.86
C LEU A 253 -18.55 -2.28 -15.49
N ALA A 254 -17.58 -1.73 -14.77
CA ALA A 254 -17.45 -0.30 -14.51
C ALA A 254 -16.15 0.23 -15.11
N VAL A 255 -16.20 1.38 -15.79
CA VAL A 255 -15.02 2.05 -16.32
C VAL A 255 -14.81 3.34 -15.54
N ALA A 256 -13.72 3.40 -14.76
CA ALA A 256 -13.30 4.58 -14.03
C ALA A 256 -12.13 5.27 -14.75
N SER A 257 -12.05 6.58 -14.64
CA SER A 257 -10.89 7.40 -15.01
C SER A 257 -10.38 8.13 -13.76
N ILE A 258 -9.10 8.11 -13.57
CA ILE A 258 -8.37 8.77 -12.48
C ILE A 258 -7.51 9.89 -13.05
#